data_e65587d4ba704f84ef77700ce395032a
#
_entry.id   e65587d4ba704f84ef77700ce395032a
#
_cell.length_a   1.000
_cell.length_b   1.000
_cell.length_c   1.000
_cell.angle_alpha   90.00
_cell.angle_beta   90.00
_cell.angle_gamma   90.00
#
_symmetry.space_group_name_H-M   'P 1'
#
loop_
_entity.id
_entity.type
_entity.pdbx_description
1 polymer ?
#
loop_
_entity_poly.entity_id
_entity_poly.type
_entity_poly.pdbx_seq_one_letter_code
_entity_poly.pdbx_strand_id
1 'polypeptide(L)'
;EDELGTTPKVIPLGIDRSIFNENNNVRRKPTIFFNCGKWEIRKGHDIIRQCFDKAFNKDDNVELWMMCENPFLGEKNNDWINYYKGSRIADKIRFIPRQKYHRDVYNIMRQVDVGVFPVRAEGWNLELLELLSCGKHVITTDYSGHTEFTNRNNSYIVETDKLVSAQDGIWFHGQGEWAELGKRQEDQIINHMRETHRLKQDSELELNLAGIETAIKFSWENTAREILNGI
;
A
#
# COMPACT_ATOMS: atom_id res chain seq x y z
N GLU A 1 2.88 9.56 -27.74
CA GLU A 1 3.77 9.62 -28.94
C GLU A 1 4.98 10.42 -28.51
N ASP A 2 6.05 9.72 -28.30
CA ASP A 2 7.13 10.24 -27.49
C ASP A 2 8.39 10.34 -28.31
N GLU A 3 9.46 10.74 -27.67
CA GLU A 3 10.81 10.91 -28.23
C GLU A 3 11.30 9.69 -29.05
N LEU A 4 10.66 8.53 -28.95
CA LEU A 4 11.00 7.32 -29.68
C LEU A 4 10.15 7.09 -30.94
N GLY A 5 9.11 7.89 -31.20
CA GLY A 5 8.23 7.78 -32.39
C GLY A 5 7.45 6.46 -32.48
N THR A 6 7.35 5.73 -31.37
CA THR A 6 6.62 4.45 -31.26
C THR A 6 5.60 4.52 -30.13
N THR A 7 4.45 3.87 -30.31
CA THR A 7 3.49 3.68 -29.23
C THR A 7 3.79 2.37 -28.50
N PRO A 8 4.36 2.41 -27.30
CA PRO A 8 4.68 1.19 -26.57
C PRO A 8 3.40 0.45 -26.19
N LYS A 9 3.42 -0.88 -26.26
CA LYS A 9 2.35 -1.71 -25.71
C LYS A 9 2.55 -1.81 -24.20
N VAL A 10 1.58 -1.37 -23.44
CA VAL A 10 1.57 -1.54 -21.97
C VAL A 10 1.12 -2.97 -21.66
N ILE A 11 1.96 -3.70 -20.93
CA ILE A 11 1.65 -5.05 -20.45
C ILE A 11 1.66 -5.00 -18.93
N PRO A 12 0.52 -5.24 -18.27
CA PRO A 12 0.40 -5.21 -16.82
C PRO A 12 1.27 -6.26 -16.14
N LEU A 13 1.84 -5.92 -14.98
CA LEU A 13 2.47 -6.92 -14.12
C LEU A 13 1.40 -7.75 -13.40
N GLY A 14 1.73 -9.00 -13.11
CA GLY A 14 0.86 -9.93 -12.42
C GLY A 14 1.35 -10.27 -11.00
N ILE A 15 0.54 -11.08 -10.33
CA ILE A 15 0.88 -11.70 -9.05
C ILE A 15 0.73 -13.21 -9.13
N ASP A 16 1.37 -13.91 -8.20
CA ASP A 16 1.24 -15.36 -8.04
C ASP A 16 0.10 -15.69 -7.05
N ARG A 17 -1.08 -15.99 -7.59
CA ARG A 17 -2.24 -16.37 -6.79
C ARG A 17 -2.15 -17.77 -6.15
N SER A 18 -1.16 -18.59 -6.52
CA SER A 18 -0.88 -19.82 -5.78
C SER A 18 -0.29 -19.56 -4.39
N ILE A 19 0.30 -18.37 -4.22
CA ILE A 19 0.85 -17.88 -2.95
C ILE A 19 -0.11 -16.89 -2.31
N PHE A 20 -0.39 -15.77 -3.01
CA PHE A 20 -1.23 -14.67 -2.50
C PHE A 20 -2.69 -14.94 -2.86
N ASN A 21 -3.43 -15.49 -1.94
CA ASN A 21 -4.85 -15.85 -2.11
C ASN A 21 -5.65 -15.62 -0.83
N GLU A 22 -6.97 -15.68 -0.93
CA GLU A 22 -7.91 -15.45 0.16
C GLU A 22 -8.07 -16.63 1.13
N ASN A 23 -7.46 -17.77 0.84
CA ASN A 23 -7.56 -18.95 1.68
C ASN A 23 -6.81 -18.79 3.01
N ASN A 24 -7.35 -19.36 4.07
CA ASN A 24 -6.75 -19.35 5.41
C ASN A 24 -6.49 -17.94 5.97
N ASN A 25 -7.36 -16.99 5.66
CA ASN A 25 -7.29 -15.67 6.29
C ASN A 25 -7.42 -15.78 7.82
N VAL A 26 -6.52 -15.15 8.54
CA VAL A 26 -6.50 -15.12 10.00
C VAL A 26 -7.08 -13.79 10.46
N ARG A 27 -8.26 -13.84 11.10
CA ARG A 27 -8.85 -12.65 11.72
C ARG A 27 -8.30 -12.48 13.14
N ARG A 28 -7.69 -11.34 13.42
CA ARG A 28 -7.22 -10.96 14.75
C ARG A 28 -8.23 -10.01 15.42
N LYS A 29 -8.17 -9.91 16.76
CA LYS A 29 -9.02 -8.97 17.48
C LYS A 29 -8.73 -7.49 17.14
N PRO A 30 -7.46 -6.99 17.17
CA PRO A 30 -7.20 -5.62 16.77
C PRO A 30 -7.45 -5.44 15.27
N THR A 31 -7.82 -4.24 14.85
CA THR A 31 -7.74 -3.86 13.44
C THR A 31 -6.28 -3.61 13.09
N ILE A 32 -5.76 -4.38 12.16
CA ILE A 32 -4.36 -4.30 11.77
C ILE A 32 -4.24 -3.55 10.44
N PHE A 33 -3.70 -2.35 10.52
CA PHE A 33 -3.24 -1.57 9.38
C PHE A 33 -1.85 -2.04 8.99
N PHE A 34 -1.55 -2.10 7.70
CA PHE A 34 -0.29 -2.64 7.22
C PHE A 34 0.29 -1.81 6.09
N ASN A 35 1.58 -1.61 6.14
CA ASN A 35 2.34 -1.10 5.00
C ASN A 35 3.62 -1.92 4.83
N CYS A 36 4.03 -2.14 3.59
CA CYS A 36 5.29 -2.79 3.26
C CYS A 36 5.95 -2.16 2.05
N GLY A 37 7.26 -2.34 1.96
CA GLY A 37 8.08 -1.80 0.88
C GLY A 37 9.36 -1.12 1.37
N LYS A 38 10.02 -0.39 0.48
CA LYS A 38 11.21 0.37 0.85
C LYS A 38 10.81 1.68 1.54
N TRP A 39 11.50 2.05 2.62
CA TRP A 39 11.35 3.36 3.23
C TRP A 39 11.65 4.48 2.22
N GLU A 40 10.63 5.21 1.81
CA GLU A 40 10.72 6.33 0.86
C GLU A 40 9.61 7.36 1.11
N ILE A 41 9.91 8.64 0.92
CA ILE A 41 8.91 9.72 0.92
C ILE A 41 7.90 9.51 -0.21
N ARG A 42 8.36 9.03 -1.36
CA ARG A 42 7.53 8.67 -2.51
C ARG A 42 6.40 7.70 -2.14
N LYS A 43 6.64 6.77 -1.24
CA LYS A 43 5.65 5.79 -0.74
C LYS A 43 4.73 6.34 0.38
N GLY A 44 4.88 7.60 0.76
CA GLY A 44 4.05 8.25 1.77
C GLY A 44 4.36 7.85 3.21
N HIS A 45 5.51 7.24 3.48
CA HIS A 45 5.89 6.82 4.83
C HIS A 45 5.98 7.98 5.82
N ASP A 46 6.24 9.18 5.34
CA ASP A 46 6.31 10.41 6.13
C ASP A 46 4.96 10.83 6.72
N ILE A 47 3.83 10.44 6.10
CA ILE A 47 2.51 10.84 6.59
C ILE A 47 1.73 9.72 7.30
N ILE A 48 2.05 8.44 7.07
CA ILE A 48 1.28 7.30 7.65
C ILE A 48 1.22 7.40 9.17
N ARG A 49 2.37 7.66 9.83
CA ARG A 49 2.42 7.78 11.29
C ARG A 49 1.50 8.87 11.81
N GLN A 50 1.57 10.07 11.25
CA GLN A 50 0.74 11.20 11.73
C GLN A 50 -0.74 10.98 11.46
N CYS A 51 -1.11 10.31 10.36
CA CYS A 51 -2.47 9.90 10.10
C CYS A 51 -2.95 8.88 11.16
N PHE A 52 -2.14 7.88 11.49
CA PHE A 52 -2.44 6.90 12.51
C PHE A 52 -2.58 7.53 13.90
N ASP A 53 -1.66 8.43 14.27
CA ASP A 53 -1.72 9.20 15.52
C ASP A 53 -2.99 10.07 15.65
N LYS A 54 -3.48 10.63 14.53
CA LYS A 54 -4.69 11.46 14.51
C LYS A 54 -5.97 10.63 14.41
N ALA A 55 -5.88 9.44 13.79
CA ALA A 55 -7.02 8.54 13.67
C ALA A 55 -7.39 7.90 15.01
N PHE A 56 -6.39 7.52 15.82
CA PHE A 56 -6.56 6.63 16.97
C PHE A 56 -5.92 7.16 18.26
N ASN A 57 -6.33 6.58 19.38
CA ASN A 57 -5.78 6.80 20.70
C ASN A 57 -5.36 5.46 21.37
N LYS A 58 -4.92 5.51 22.63
CA LYS A 58 -4.42 4.33 23.35
C LYS A 58 -5.48 3.27 23.63
N ASP A 59 -6.74 3.68 23.72
CA ASP A 59 -7.84 2.79 24.06
C ASP A 59 -8.40 2.06 22.83
N ASP A 60 -8.11 2.56 21.61
CA ASP A 60 -8.55 1.92 20.37
C ASP A 60 -7.84 0.60 20.16
N ASN A 61 -8.58 -0.41 19.76
CA ASN A 61 -8.08 -1.76 19.50
C ASN A 61 -7.50 -1.87 18.08
N VAL A 62 -6.39 -1.19 17.86
CA VAL A 62 -5.70 -1.09 16.56
C VAL A 62 -4.22 -1.41 16.66
N GLU A 63 -3.63 -1.84 15.56
CA GLU A 63 -2.18 -1.97 15.39
C GLU A 63 -1.78 -1.43 14.01
N LEU A 64 -0.59 -0.86 13.88
CA LEU A 64 0.05 -0.52 12.61
C LEU A 64 1.29 -1.39 12.44
N TRP A 65 1.29 -2.22 11.41
CA TRP A 65 2.40 -3.09 11.09
C TRP A 65 3.19 -2.54 9.91
N MET A 66 4.49 -2.30 10.13
CA MET A 66 5.40 -1.74 9.14
C MET A 66 6.45 -2.78 8.77
N MET A 67 6.31 -3.40 7.60
CA MET A 67 7.30 -4.32 7.03
C MET A 67 8.14 -3.57 5.98
N CYS A 68 8.86 -2.56 6.45
CA CYS A 68 9.57 -1.61 5.61
C CYS A 68 11.06 -1.62 5.89
N GLU A 69 11.84 -1.78 4.83
CA GLU A 69 13.29 -1.69 4.85
C GLU A 69 13.79 -1.21 3.49
N ASN A 70 14.70 -0.25 3.48
CA ASN A 70 15.37 0.17 2.25
C ASN A 70 16.85 -0.22 2.31
N PRO A 71 17.27 -1.25 1.55
CA PRO A 71 18.66 -1.75 1.62
C PRO A 71 19.70 -0.73 1.15
N PHE A 72 19.28 0.34 0.46
CA PHE A 72 20.18 1.39 0.00
C PHE A 72 20.39 2.51 1.03
N LEU A 73 19.62 2.54 2.10
CA LEU A 73 19.73 3.57 3.15
C LEU A 73 20.71 3.19 4.26
N GLY A 74 21.13 1.91 4.36
CA GLY A 74 22.00 1.47 5.44
C GLY A 74 21.45 1.87 6.82
N GLU A 75 22.26 2.54 7.62
CA GLU A 75 21.88 3.00 8.98
C GLU A 75 20.74 4.02 8.99
N LYS A 76 20.51 4.75 7.90
CA LYS A 76 19.37 5.69 7.79
C LYS A 76 18.00 5.01 7.86
N ASN A 77 17.92 3.69 7.74
CA ASN A 77 16.70 2.96 8.09
C ASN A 77 16.27 3.22 9.54
N ASN A 78 17.21 3.45 10.44
CA ASN A 78 16.94 3.76 11.85
C ASN A 78 16.23 5.11 12.02
N ASP A 79 16.45 6.08 11.14
CA ASP A 79 15.76 7.38 11.18
C ASP A 79 14.26 7.19 10.99
N TRP A 80 13.85 6.31 10.06
CA TRP A 80 12.45 5.94 9.86
C TRP A 80 11.88 5.22 11.08
N ILE A 81 12.60 4.24 11.62
CA ILE A 81 12.18 3.52 12.82
C ILE A 81 12.01 4.49 14.00
N ASN A 82 12.96 5.40 14.20
CA ASN A 82 12.90 6.41 15.26
C ASN A 82 11.75 7.41 15.02
N TYR A 83 11.51 7.79 13.77
CA TYR A 83 10.34 8.61 13.42
C TYR A 83 9.04 7.94 13.89
N TYR A 84 8.82 6.65 13.60
CA TYR A 84 7.62 5.93 14.03
C TYR A 84 7.59 5.67 15.54
N LYS A 85 8.73 5.42 16.19
CA LYS A 85 8.83 5.32 17.67
C LYS A 85 8.45 6.62 18.38
N GLY A 86 8.53 7.76 17.73
CA GLY A 86 8.05 9.05 18.23
C GLY A 86 6.53 9.23 18.16
N SER A 87 5.75 8.23 17.77
CA SER A 87 4.30 8.24 17.82
C SER A 87 3.79 8.34 19.26
N ARG A 88 2.67 9.05 19.48
CA ARG A 88 2.03 9.10 20.81
C ARG A 88 1.36 7.77 21.22
N ILE A 89 1.22 6.84 20.26
CA ILE A 89 0.70 5.47 20.45
C ILE A 89 1.70 4.44 19.88
N ALA A 90 3.00 4.67 20.10
CA ALA A 90 4.09 3.86 19.55
C ALA A 90 4.01 2.37 19.96
N ASP A 91 3.40 2.08 21.11
CA ASP A 91 3.13 0.72 21.60
C ASP A 91 2.20 -0.10 20.67
N LYS A 92 1.45 0.58 19.80
CA LYS A 92 0.59 -0.03 18.77
C LYS A 92 1.28 -0.19 17.41
N ILE A 93 2.52 0.26 17.27
CA ILE A 93 3.28 0.17 16.02
C ILE A 93 4.27 -1.01 16.11
N ARG A 94 4.17 -1.93 15.14
CA ARG A 94 5.08 -3.08 15.04
C ARG A 94 5.96 -2.96 13.82
N PHE A 95 7.25 -3.13 14.02
CA PHE A 95 8.22 -3.27 12.93
C PHE A 95 8.43 -4.74 12.63
N ILE A 96 8.14 -5.12 11.39
CA ILE A 96 8.29 -6.50 10.91
C ILE A 96 9.52 -6.51 10.00
N PRO A 97 10.52 -7.37 10.26
CA PRO A 97 11.67 -7.51 9.38
C PRO A 97 11.25 -7.90 7.96
N ARG A 98 12.01 -7.43 6.97
CA ARG A 98 11.82 -7.82 5.58
C ARG A 98 11.90 -9.35 5.47
N GLN A 99 10.94 -9.93 4.75
CA GLN A 99 10.88 -11.36 4.52
C GLN A 99 11.65 -11.74 3.25
N LYS A 100 12.27 -12.91 3.28
CA LYS A 100 13.06 -13.42 2.15
C LYS A 100 12.19 -14.08 1.07
N TYR A 101 11.12 -14.75 1.49
CA TYR A 101 10.28 -15.55 0.60
C TYR A 101 8.85 -14.99 0.54
N HIS A 102 8.23 -15.05 -0.62
CA HIS A 102 6.86 -14.58 -0.83
C HIS A 102 5.85 -15.28 0.09
N ARG A 103 6.06 -16.55 0.40
CA ARG A 103 5.20 -17.28 1.34
C ARG A 103 5.23 -16.70 2.76
N ASP A 104 6.37 -16.18 3.19
CA ASP A 104 6.48 -15.53 4.50
C ASP A 104 5.81 -14.15 4.48
N VAL A 105 5.92 -13.42 3.38
CA VAL A 105 5.15 -12.19 3.14
C VAL A 105 3.66 -12.47 3.20
N TYR A 106 3.18 -13.50 2.48
CA TYR A 106 1.79 -13.94 2.53
C TYR A 106 1.34 -14.29 3.96
N ASN A 107 2.18 -15.00 4.74
CA ASN A 107 1.85 -15.35 6.12
C ASN A 107 1.65 -14.13 7.02
N ILE A 108 2.22 -12.99 6.69
CA ILE A 108 1.97 -11.71 7.34
C ILE A 108 0.70 -11.08 6.76
N MET A 109 0.58 -10.95 5.44
CA MET A 109 -0.53 -10.31 4.76
C MET A 109 -1.89 -10.94 5.08
N ARG A 110 -1.97 -12.25 5.25
CA ARG A 110 -3.22 -12.93 5.62
C ARG A 110 -3.72 -12.58 7.02
N GLN A 111 -2.89 -11.99 7.89
CA GLN A 111 -3.23 -11.62 9.26
C GLN A 111 -3.70 -10.17 9.39
N VAL A 112 -3.44 -9.34 8.40
CA VAL A 112 -3.79 -7.92 8.43
C VAL A 112 -5.20 -7.69 7.89
N ASP A 113 -5.75 -6.50 8.08
CA ASP A 113 -7.08 -6.14 7.64
C ASP A 113 -7.05 -5.11 6.51
N VAL A 114 -6.21 -4.10 6.64
CA VAL A 114 -6.21 -2.94 5.74
C VAL A 114 -4.77 -2.56 5.38
N GLY A 115 -4.45 -2.59 4.09
CA GLY A 115 -3.22 -2.00 3.56
C GLY A 115 -3.32 -0.47 3.51
N VAL A 116 -2.24 0.24 3.83
CA VAL A 116 -2.19 1.70 3.79
C VAL A 116 -1.05 2.16 2.90
N PHE A 117 -1.37 2.55 1.68
CA PHE A 117 -0.41 2.92 0.63
C PHE A 117 -0.70 4.33 0.08
N PRO A 118 -0.49 5.39 0.86
CA PRO A 118 -0.70 6.76 0.40
C PRO A 118 0.49 7.22 -0.44
N VAL A 119 0.67 6.57 -1.57
CA VAL A 119 1.84 6.78 -2.42
C VAL A 119 1.73 8.06 -3.24
N ARG A 120 2.83 8.79 -3.38
CA ARG A 120 2.93 9.94 -4.28
C ARG A 120 3.11 9.51 -5.73
N ALA A 121 3.81 8.40 -5.95
CA ALA A 121 3.97 7.77 -7.25
C ALA A 121 4.45 6.32 -7.10
N GLU A 122 4.02 5.45 -8.01
CA GLU A 122 4.45 4.06 -8.12
C GLU A 122 4.49 3.62 -9.59
N GLY A 123 5.44 2.75 -9.93
CA GLY A 123 5.42 2.10 -11.23
C GLY A 123 4.26 1.11 -11.37
N TRP A 124 3.96 0.35 -10.30
CA TRP A 124 2.86 -0.62 -10.29
C TRP A 124 2.24 -0.83 -8.90
N ASN A 125 3.05 -0.99 -7.86
CA ASN A 125 2.65 -1.31 -6.47
C ASN A 125 2.16 -2.76 -6.31
N LEU A 126 3.07 -3.72 -6.51
CA LEU A 126 2.76 -5.15 -6.38
C LEU A 126 2.24 -5.51 -4.99
N GLU A 127 2.79 -4.91 -3.94
CA GLU A 127 2.42 -5.17 -2.55
C GLU A 127 0.94 -4.86 -2.28
N LEU A 128 0.40 -3.83 -2.93
CA LEU A 128 -1.02 -3.48 -2.87
C LEU A 128 -1.86 -4.53 -3.60
N LEU A 129 -1.45 -4.95 -4.79
CA LEU A 129 -2.16 -5.97 -5.58
C LEU A 129 -2.15 -7.34 -4.88
N GLU A 130 -1.05 -7.69 -4.21
CA GLU A 130 -0.93 -8.90 -3.37
C GLU A 130 -1.94 -8.88 -2.20
N LEU A 131 -2.13 -7.73 -1.55
CA LEU A 131 -3.15 -7.57 -0.50
C LEU A 131 -4.57 -7.69 -1.04
N LEU A 132 -4.87 -7.07 -2.19
CA LEU A 132 -6.17 -7.23 -2.85
C LEU A 132 -6.43 -8.72 -3.16
N SER A 133 -5.40 -9.44 -3.62
CA SER A 133 -5.47 -10.89 -3.87
C SER A 133 -5.79 -11.71 -2.61
N CYS A 134 -5.31 -11.25 -1.46
CA CYS A 134 -5.63 -11.86 -0.16
C CYS A 134 -7.01 -11.45 0.36
N GLY A 135 -7.80 -10.71 -0.41
CA GLY A 135 -9.13 -10.21 0.00
C GLY A 135 -9.07 -9.12 1.07
N LYS A 136 -7.94 -8.40 1.16
CA LYS A 136 -7.75 -7.31 2.13
C LYS A 136 -8.21 -5.99 1.55
N HIS A 137 -8.67 -5.10 2.43
CA HIS A 137 -8.96 -3.73 2.06
C HIS A 137 -7.67 -2.93 1.91
N VAL A 138 -7.71 -1.89 1.07
CA VAL A 138 -6.56 -1.01 0.88
C VAL A 138 -6.99 0.46 0.83
N ILE A 139 -6.18 1.32 1.43
CA ILE A 139 -6.28 2.78 1.34
C ILE A 139 -5.13 3.23 0.44
N THR A 140 -5.42 3.89 -0.67
CA THR A 140 -4.40 4.30 -1.63
C THR A 140 -4.81 5.55 -2.41
N THR A 141 -3.85 6.25 -2.98
CA THR A 141 -4.09 7.43 -3.84
C THR A 141 -4.63 7.02 -5.21
N ASP A 142 -5.28 7.94 -5.90
CA ASP A 142 -5.75 7.78 -7.28
C ASP A 142 -4.75 8.29 -8.33
N TYR A 143 -3.46 8.11 -8.09
CA TYR A 143 -2.40 8.60 -8.96
C TYR A 143 -1.31 7.57 -9.20
N SER A 144 -0.83 7.50 -10.45
CA SER A 144 0.26 6.65 -10.95
C SER A 144 -0.11 5.18 -11.22
N GLY A 145 0.87 4.29 -11.39
CA GLY A 145 0.69 2.97 -12.01
C GLY A 145 -0.36 2.04 -11.39
N HIS A 146 -0.64 2.14 -10.10
CA HIS A 146 -1.66 1.30 -9.47
C HIS A 146 -3.11 1.71 -9.79
N THR A 147 -3.33 2.86 -10.42
CA THR A 147 -4.66 3.25 -10.92
C THR A 147 -5.18 2.33 -12.02
N GLU A 148 -4.30 1.56 -12.65
CA GLU A 148 -4.68 0.52 -13.62
C GLU A 148 -5.56 -0.58 -13.01
N PHE A 149 -5.46 -0.80 -11.70
CA PHE A 149 -6.20 -1.87 -11.05
C PHE A 149 -6.94 -1.44 -9.77
N THR A 150 -6.75 -0.22 -9.29
CA THR A 150 -7.50 0.31 -8.13
C THR A 150 -8.62 1.25 -8.55
N ASN A 151 -9.75 1.14 -7.87
CA ASN A 151 -10.91 2.00 -8.05
C ASN A 151 -11.78 2.01 -6.79
N ARG A 152 -12.85 2.81 -6.76
CA ARG A 152 -13.73 2.94 -5.58
C ARG A 152 -14.50 1.68 -5.20
N ASN A 153 -14.56 0.65 -6.07
CA ASN A 153 -15.22 -0.62 -5.73
C ASN A 153 -14.30 -1.56 -4.95
N ASN A 154 -12.98 -1.46 -5.16
CA ASN A 154 -11.99 -2.36 -4.56
C ASN A 154 -11.02 -1.69 -3.61
N SER A 155 -11.06 -0.35 -3.46
CA SER A 155 -10.10 0.43 -2.67
C SER A 155 -10.75 1.65 -2.04
N TYR A 156 -10.28 2.04 -0.88
CA TYR A 156 -10.56 3.33 -0.26
C TYR A 156 -9.63 4.37 -0.90
N ILE A 157 -10.17 5.16 -1.81
CA ILE A 157 -9.40 6.09 -2.62
C ILE A 157 -9.15 7.41 -1.89
N VAL A 158 -7.89 7.81 -1.88
CA VAL A 158 -7.42 9.13 -1.44
C VAL A 158 -7.24 10.00 -2.70
N GLU A 159 -8.10 10.97 -2.87
CA GLU A 159 -8.15 11.80 -4.09
C GLU A 159 -6.96 12.74 -4.18
N THR A 160 -6.30 12.73 -5.32
CA THR A 160 -5.18 13.61 -5.67
C THR A 160 -5.70 14.81 -6.43
N ASP A 161 -5.48 16.01 -5.89
CA ASP A 161 -5.95 17.26 -6.51
C ASP A 161 -4.83 17.99 -7.26
N LYS A 162 -3.59 17.73 -6.86
CA LYS A 162 -2.45 18.53 -7.30
C LYS A 162 -1.19 17.68 -7.39
N LEU A 163 -0.40 17.98 -8.39
CA LEU A 163 0.95 17.48 -8.52
C LEU A 163 1.95 18.52 -8.02
N VAL A 164 3.02 18.04 -7.44
CA VAL A 164 4.15 18.85 -6.97
C VAL A 164 5.46 18.25 -7.46
N SER A 165 6.51 19.06 -7.53
CA SER A 165 7.85 18.61 -7.93
C SER A 165 8.29 17.38 -7.14
N ALA A 166 8.75 16.34 -7.83
CA ALA A 166 9.22 15.10 -7.22
C ALA A 166 10.57 15.35 -6.54
N GLN A 167 10.55 15.50 -5.20
CA GLN A 167 11.74 15.84 -4.44
C GLN A 167 11.74 15.16 -3.06
N ASP A 168 12.77 14.32 -2.80
CA ASP A 168 12.99 13.69 -1.49
C ASP A 168 14.40 13.92 -0.93
N GLY A 169 15.25 14.59 -1.70
CA GLY A 169 16.64 14.89 -1.33
C GLY A 169 17.59 13.67 -1.38
N ILE A 170 17.12 12.51 -1.86
CA ILE A 170 17.91 11.27 -1.95
C ILE A 170 17.90 10.73 -3.39
N TRP A 171 16.71 10.46 -3.92
CA TRP A 171 16.50 9.83 -5.24
C TRP A 171 15.88 10.79 -6.25
N PHE A 172 15.04 11.69 -5.78
CA PHE A 172 14.30 12.66 -6.58
C PHE A 172 14.75 14.06 -6.23
N HIS A 173 15.18 14.82 -7.25
CA HIS A 173 15.78 16.14 -7.11
C HIS A 173 15.01 17.21 -7.90
N GLY A 174 13.69 17.01 -8.10
CA GLY A 174 12.83 17.96 -8.79
C GLY A 174 12.61 17.64 -10.27
N GLN A 175 13.12 16.52 -10.78
CA GLN A 175 12.82 16.05 -12.13
C GLN A 175 11.48 15.29 -12.11
N GLY A 176 10.48 15.85 -12.79
CA GLY A 176 9.14 15.28 -12.81
C GLY A 176 8.28 15.70 -11.62
N GLU A 177 7.08 15.17 -11.60
CA GLU A 177 6.06 15.50 -10.61
C GLU A 177 5.46 14.23 -9.99
N TRP A 178 4.91 14.37 -8.80
CA TRP A 178 4.17 13.34 -8.10
C TRP A 178 2.97 13.93 -7.33
N ALA A 179 2.08 13.07 -6.82
CA ALA A 179 0.92 13.49 -6.07
C ALA A 179 1.30 14.27 -4.81
N GLU A 180 0.68 15.41 -4.58
CA GLU A 180 0.73 16.11 -3.30
C GLU A 180 -0.02 15.30 -2.25
N LEU A 181 0.58 15.14 -1.07
CA LEU A 181 -0.07 14.58 0.11
C LEU A 181 -0.22 15.69 1.16
N GLY A 182 -1.16 16.58 0.91
CA GLY A 182 -1.48 17.72 1.77
C GLY A 182 -2.52 17.39 2.83
N LYS A 183 -3.05 18.44 3.45
CA LYS A 183 -4.04 18.32 4.54
C LYS A 183 -5.31 17.56 4.13
N ARG A 184 -5.79 17.75 2.89
CA ARG A 184 -6.98 17.06 2.39
C ARG A 184 -6.76 15.56 2.29
N GLN A 185 -5.62 15.13 1.74
CA GLN A 185 -5.26 13.73 1.62
C GLN A 185 -5.06 13.08 2.99
N GLU A 186 -4.42 13.80 3.92
CA GLU A 186 -4.28 13.38 5.30
C GLU A 186 -5.64 13.13 5.95
N ASP A 187 -6.61 14.04 5.82
CA ASP A 187 -7.95 13.90 6.37
C ASP A 187 -8.72 12.72 5.76
N GLN A 188 -8.55 12.47 4.45
CA GLN A 188 -9.15 11.30 3.80
C GLN A 188 -8.55 9.99 4.35
N ILE A 189 -7.22 9.90 4.50
CA ILE A 189 -6.54 8.72 5.08
C ILE A 189 -7.07 8.46 6.50
N ILE A 190 -7.15 9.49 7.33
CA ILE A 190 -7.68 9.41 8.70
C ILE A 190 -9.11 8.89 8.70
N ASN A 191 -9.97 9.43 7.83
CA ASN A 191 -11.37 9.03 7.75
C ASN A 191 -11.50 7.57 7.29
N HIS A 192 -10.74 7.14 6.29
CA HIS A 192 -10.73 5.75 5.81
C HIS A 192 -10.20 4.78 6.89
N MET A 193 -9.16 5.17 7.64
CA MET A 193 -8.68 4.36 8.77
C MET A 193 -9.77 4.20 9.84
N ARG A 194 -10.45 5.27 10.22
CA ARG A 194 -11.53 5.23 11.21
C ARG A 194 -12.71 4.40 10.74
N GLU A 195 -13.13 4.57 9.49
CA GLU A 195 -14.24 3.83 8.90
C GLU A 195 -13.96 2.33 8.83
N THR A 196 -12.79 1.93 8.31
CA THR A 196 -12.42 0.51 8.26
C THR A 196 -12.28 -0.11 9.64
N HIS A 197 -11.81 0.65 10.63
CA HIS A 197 -11.79 0.20 12.02
C HIS A 197 -13.21 0.02 12.56
N ARG A 198 -14.11 0.99 12.38
CA ARG A 198 -15.51 0.89 12.77
C ARG A 198 -16.18 -0.34 12.17
N LEU A 199 -16.08 -0.51 10.84
CA LEU A 199 -16.64 -1.67 10.15
C LEU A 199 -16.13 -3.00 10.73
N LYS A 200 -14.85 -3.07 11.08
CA LYS A 200 -14.31 -4.28 11.72
C LYS A 200 -14.86 -4.51 13.14
N GLN A 201 -14.97 -3.47 13.95
CA GLN A 201 -15.54 -3.60 15.31
C GLN A 201 -17.00 -4.05 15.26
N ASP A 202 -17.76 -3.56 14.28
CA ASP A 202 -19.15 -3.92 14.05
C ASP A 202 -19.30 -5.29 13.33
N SER A 203 -18.22 -5.97 13.03
CA SER A 203 -18.18 -7.23 12.26
C SER A 203 -18.71 -7.10 10.82
N GLU A 204 -18.65 -5.90 10.26
CA GLU A 204 -19.11 -5.56 8.91
C GLU A 204 -17.95 -5.53 7.88
N LEU A 205 -16.70 -5.59 8.33
CA LEU A 205 -15.54 -5.63 7.44
C LEU A 205 -15.33 -7.05 6.89
N GLU A 206 -15.99 -7.34 5.78
CA GLU A 206 -15.90 -8.62 5.09
C GLU A 206 -14.68 -8.69 4.16
N LEU A 207 -14.52 -9.80 3.43
CA LEU A 207 -13.49 -9.92 2.41
C LEU A 207 -13.75 -8.93 1.25
N ASN A 208 -12.70 -8.33 0.76
CA ASN A 208 -12.74 -7.47 -0.42
C ASN A 208 -12.87 -8.31 -1.71
N LEU A 209 -14.09 -8.74 -2.02
CA LEU A 209 -14.35 -9.59 -3.19
C LEU A 209 -13.97 -8.89 -4.50
N ALA A 210 -14.24 -7.59 -4.63
CA ALA A 210 -13.86 -6.82 -5.80
C ALA A 210 -12.33 -6.74 -5.98
N GLY A 211 -11.58 -6.71 -4.88
CA GLY A 211 -10.11 -6.79 -4.89
C GLY A 211 -9.63 -8.16 -5.37
N ILE A 212 -10.25 -9.25 -4.92
CA ILE A 212 -9.95 -10.61 -5.37
C ILE A 212 -10.22 -10.75 -6.88
N GLU A 213 -11.37 -10.29 -7.35
CA GLU A 213 -11.73 -10.31 -8.79
C GLU A 213 -10.72 -9.52 -9.63
N THR A 214 -10.26 -8.39 -9.13
CA THR A 214 -9.20 -7.60 -9.77
C THR A 214 -7.91 -8.41 -9.86
N ALA A 215 -7.47 -9.00 -8.77
CA ALA A 215 -6.23 -9.77 -8.72
C ALA A 215 -6.25 -11.01 -9.64
N ILE A 216 -7.41 -11.60 -9.88
CA ILE A 216 -7.57 -12.71 -10.88
C ILE A 216 -7.21 -12.23 -12.29
N LYS A 217 -7.54 -11.00 -12.64
CA LYS A 217 -7.24 -10.43 -13.98
C LYS A 217 -5.74 -10.13 -14.14
N PHE A 218 -5.07 -9.73 -13.07
CA PHE A 218 -3.66 -9.38 -13.05
C PHE A 218 -2.79 -10.54 -12.51
N SER A 219 -2.73 -11.64 -13.26
CA SER A 219 -1.88 -12.79 -12.95
C SER A 219 -0.62 -12.83 -13.83
N TRP A 220 0.46 -13.46 -13.35
CA TRP A 220 1.67 -13.66 -14.16
C TRP A 220 1.40 -14.47 -15.43
N GLU A 221 0.41 -15.39 -15.41
CA GLU A 221 0.00 -16.12 -16.61
C GLU A 221 -0.57 -15.18 -17.67
N ASN A 222 -1.42 -14.22 -17.27
CA ASN A 222 -1.97 -13.23 -18.18
C ASN A 222 -0.88 -12.31 -18.74
N THR A 223 0.02 -11.82 -17.88
CA THR A 223 1.19 -11.04 -18.29
C THR A 223 2.04 -11.77 -19.33
N ALA A 224 2.38 -13.03 -19.06
CA ALA A 224 3.16 -13.86 -19.97
C ALA A 224 2.43 -14.08 -21.32
N ARG A 225 1.12 -14.33 -21.29
CA ARG A 225 0.31 -14.50 -22.50
C ARG A 225 0.30 -13.22 -23.34
N GLU A 226 0.18 -12.05 -22.71
CA GLU A 226 0.21 -10.78 -23.44
C GLU A 226 1.58 -10.46 -24.05
N ILE A 227 2.66 -10.84 -23.38
CA ILE A 227 4.02 -10.73 -23.92
C ILE A 227 4.14 -11.61 -25.18
N LEU A 228 3.74 -12.89 -25.07
CA LEU A 228 3.84 -13.83 -26.18
C LEU A 228 2.95 -13.45 -27.39
N ASN A 229 1.79 -12.85 -27.14
CA ASN A 229 0.89 -12.38 -28.19
C ASN A 229 1.34 -11.04 -28.82
N GLY A 230 2.31 -10.37 -28.24
CA GLY A 230 2.86 -9.10 -28.71
C GLY A 230 4.15 -9.24 -29.52
N ILE A 231 4.70 -10.44 -29.56
CA ILE A 231 5.85 -10.82 -30.37
C ILE A 231 5.37 -11.44 -31.70
#